data_c9bb1c63063349ef856aef31adc46557
#
_entry.id   c9bb1c63063349ef856aef31adc46557
#
_cell.length_a   1.000
_cell.length_b   1.000
_cell.length_c   1.000
_cell.angle_alpha   90.00
_cell.angle_beta   90.00
_cell.angle_gamma   90.00
#
_symmetry.space_group_name_H-M   'P 1'
#
loop_
_entity.id
_entity.type
_entity.pdbx_description
1 polymer ?
#
loop_
_entity_poly.entity_id
_entity_poly.type
_entity_poly.pdbx_seq_one_letter_code
_entity_poly.pdbx_strand_id
1 'polypeptide(L)'
;MADKDAGRSGSKDSGRSCGRGHRPGGKRYSNSNIRMFWIMLAGAVFRRRSRAAMAVIASLVGSATLFCLISVCVIVPRQMAEEMQSYGANLIVKSNGTGKTADGIQQAMIDHTTDMVTAYGQQASWAAYRYENVRIHSAPYQVAGIDPVRTRRINTFWSLQGSMPQGKNQILIGSDVARALSVSVGNTIKIGYRASDSQDSTASSDKAQPGRDSVSDILDTGGKPFSICGIVDTGGAEDSMIYMTNPALESLTGRKRGADVIEYASAAQGQDLDRLVRNINDMTSMNVTAQKVAKISAANASIITMLTTLFWIISLVILALTIVGVSTTMASIVSQRRSEIGLRKALGATSA
;
A
#
# COMPACT_ATOMS: atom_id res chain seq x y z
N MET A 1 13.47 -73.28 -49.65
CA MET A 1 12.40 -74.26 -49.97
C MET A 1 11.27 -73.42 -50.51
N ALA A 2 11.24 -73.29 -51.77
CA ALA A 2 10.25 -73.95 -52.66
C ALA A 2 8.90 -73.24 -52.52
N ASP A 3 8.23 -72.82 -53.47
CA ASP A 3 8.32 -72.89 -54.90
C ASP A 3 6.99 -72.34 -55.44
N LYS A 4 7.09 -71.65 -56.57
CA LYS A 4 6.25 -71.79 -57.78
C LYS A 4 4.75 -71.35 -57.65
N ASP A 5 4.35 -70.68 -58.50
CA ASP A 5 4.16 -70.53 -59.91
C ASP A 5 2.71 -70.23 -60.27
N ALA A 6 2.58 -69.28 -61.10
CA ALA A 6 1.97 -69.31 -62.45
C ALA A 6 0.44 -69.38 -62.48
N GLY A 7 -0.21 -68.54 -63.13
CA GLY A 7 -0.29 -68.35 -64.57
C GLY A 7 -1.66 -67.81 -64.98
N ARG A 8 -1.62 -66.91 -65.91
CA ARG A 8 -2.30 -66.91 -67.21
C ARG A 8 -3.81 -66.56 -67.30
N SER A 9 -4.02 -65.46 -67.95
CA SER A 9 -4.59 -65.26 -69.26
C SER A 9 -6.12 -65.26 -69.40
N GLY A 10 -6.55 -64.29 -70.18
CA GLY A 10 -7.73 -64.36 -71.04
C GLY A 10 -8.73 -63.23 -70.75
N SER A 11 -8.69 -62.16 -71.50
CA SER A 11 -9.31 -61.91 -72.77
C SER A 11 -10.80 -61.58 -72.71
N LYS A 12 -11.10 -60.40 -73.25
CA LYS A 12 -12.32 -59.98 -74.01
C LYS A 12 -13.65 -59.98 -73.23
N ASP A 13 -14.52 -59.07 -73.31
CA ASP A 13 -15.00 -58.21 -74.39
C ASP A 13 -16.12 -57.31 -73.91
N SER A 14 -16.19 -56.17 -74.49
CA SER A 14 -17.35 -55.38 -74.87
C SER A 14 -18.59 -55.28 -73.92
N GLY A 15 -18.99 -54.06 -73.71
CA GLY A 15 -20.37 -53.75 -73.29
C GLY A 15 -20.59 -52.29 -72.93
N ARG A 16 -21.06 -51.53 -73.89
CA ARG A 16 -21.59 -50.16 -73.76
C ARG A 16 -22.71 -50.10 -72.72
N SER A 17 -22.75 -49.09 -71.90
CA SER A 17 -24.01 -48.34 -71.70
C SER A 17 -23.82 -47.03 -70.95
N CYS A 18 -24.45 -45.99 -71.44
CA CYS A 18 -24.63 -44.65 -70.94
C CYS A 18 -25.23 -44.59 -69.51
N GLY A 19 -24.77 -43.65 -68.71
CA GLY A 19 -25.42 -43.24 -67.47
C GLY A 19 -24.87 -41.93 -66.92
N ARG A 20 -25.48 -40.86 -67.35
CA ARG A 20 -25.25 -39.47 -66.78
C ARG A 20 -25.39 -39.43 -65.27
N GLY A 21 -24.41 -38.86 -64.67
CA GLY A 21 -24.50 -38.48 -63.25
C GLY A 21 -23.47 -37.40 -62.91
N HIS A 22 -23.74 -36.20 -63.32
CA HIS A 22 -22.96 -35.00 -63.05
C HIS A 22 -23.15 -34.66 -61.62
N ARG A 23 -22.15 -34.84 -60.72
CA ARG A 23 -22.08 -34.21 -59.42
C ARG A 23 -20.96 -33.17 -59.48
N PRO A 24 -21.26 -31.87 -59.17
CA PRO A 24 -20.21 -30.87 -59.14
C PRO A 24 -19.43 -31.03 -57.83
N GLY A 25 -18.16 -31.41 -58.01
CA GLY A 25 -17.18 -31.42 -56.92
C GLY A 25 -17.00 -30.04 -56.41
N GLY A 26 -17.37 -29.85 -55.13
CA GLY A 26 -17.17 -28.63 -54.40
C GLY A 26 -15.69 -28.25 -54.35
N LYS A 27 -15.39 -27.11 -54.95
CA LYS A 27 -14.05 -26.51 -54.95
C LYS A 27 -13.68 -26.17 -53.50
N ARG A 28 -12.78 -26.89 -52.89
CA ARG A 28 -12.02 -26.45 -51.71
C ARG A 28 -11.03 -25.36 -52.15
N TYR A 29 -11.50 -24.14 -52.33
CA TYR A 29 -10.73 -22.95 -52.62
C TYR A 29 -10.64 -22.07 -51.34
N SER A 30 -10.00 -22.46 -50.31
CA SER A 30 -9.90 -21.53 -49.19
C SER A 30 -8.49 -21.42 -48.56
N ASN A 31 -7.71 -22.47 -48.49
CA ASN A 31 -6.44 -22.37 -47.75
C ASN A 31 -5.21 -22.01 -48.62
N SER A 32 -5.29 -22.26 -49.93
CA SER A 32 -4.18 -21.94 -50.85
C SER A 32 -4.06 -20.43 -51.08
N ASN A 33 -5.18 -19.72 -51.18
CA ASN A 33 -5.18 -18.30 -51.48
C ASN A 33 -4.67 -17.45 -50.28
N ILE A 34 -4.97 -17.87 -49.06
CA ILE A 34 -4.47 -17.18 -47.85
C ILE A 34 -2.95 -17.38 -47.72
N ARG A 35 -2.46 -18.59 -47.95
CA ARG A 35 -1.02 -18.87 -47.92
C ARG A 35 -0.27 -18.11 -49.01
N MET A 36 -0.83 -18.05 -50.23
CA MET A 36 -0.27 -17.28 -51.33
C MET A 36 -0.30 -15.77 -51.07
N PHE A 37 -1.37 -15.27 -50.47
CA PHE A 37 -1.48 -13.88 -49.98
C PHE A 37 -0.38 -13.55 -48.98
N TRP A 38 -0.17 -14.39 -47.95
CA TRP A 38 0.88 -14.19 -46.96
C TRP A 38 2.28 -14.24 -47.54
N ILE A 39 2.55 -15.14 -48.50
CA ILE A 39 3.84 -15.22 -49.18
C ILE A 39 4.08 -13.97 -50.05
N MET A 40 3.06 -13.51 -50.79
CA MET A 40 3.16 -12.26 -51.55
C MET A 40 3.34 -11.04 -50.62
N LEU A 41 2.63 -10.99 -49.51
CA LEU A 41 2.76 -9.91 -48.52
C LEU A 41 4.16 -9.89 -47.91
N ALA A 42 4.66 -11.04 -47.48
CA ALA A 42 6.01 -11.19 -46.96
C ALA A 42 7.06 -10.80 -48.03
N GLY A 43 6.93 -11.28 -49.26
CA GLY A 43 7.83 -10.91 -50.35
C GLY A 43 7.83 -9.42 -50.69
N ALA A 44 6.67 -8.75 -50.59
CA ALA A 44 6.56 -7.30 -50.80
C ALA A 44 7.21 -6.51 -49.67
N VAL A 45 7.11 -6.98 -48.41
CA VAL A 45 7.74 -6.37 -47.22
C VAL A 45 9.26 -6.59 -47.26
N PHE A 46 9.72 -7.80 -47.54
CA PHE A 46 11.16 -8.15 -47.58
C PHE A 46 11.93 -7.53 -48.74
N ARG A 47 11.27 -7.14 -49.84
CA ARG A 47 11.92 -6.52 -51.00
C ARG A 47 12.41 -5.09 -50.76
N ARG A 48 11.89 -4.40 -49.70
CA ARG A 48 12.34 -3.06 -49.26
C ARG A 48 12.72 -3.08 -47.80
N ARG A 49 13.67 -3.94 -47.43
CA ARG A 49 14.09 -4.26 -46.06
C ARG A 49 14.38 -3.05 -45.18
N SER A 50 15.06 -2.01 -45.72
CA SER A 50 15.47 -0.85 -44.92
C SER A 50 14.28 -0.01 -44.41
N ARG A 51 13.25 0.21 -45.27
CA ARG A 51 12.09 1.04 -44.87
C ARG A 51 11.12 0.28 -44.00
N ALA A 52 10.89 -1.00 -44.27
CA ALA A 52 10.08 -1.86 -43.37
C ALA A 52 10.75 -2.02 -42.01
N ALA A 53 12.06 -2.20 -41.96
CA ALA A 53 12.82 -2.28 -40.73
C ALA A 53 12.72 -0.99 -39.92
N MET A 54 12.81 0.19 -40.52
CA MET A 54 12.64 1.47 -39.84
C MET A 54 11.25 1.64 -39.20
N ALA A 55 10.19 1.22 -39.91
CA ALA A 55 8.84 1.27 -39.37
C ALA A 55 8.64 0.30 -38.19
N VAL A 56 9.20 -0.90 -38.29
CA VAL A 56 9.17 -1.91 -37.22
C VAL A 56 9.96 -1.44 -36.02
N ILE A 57 11.16 -0.89 -36.21
CA ILE A 57 11.99 -0.35 -35.12
C ILE A 57 11.27 0.80 -34.44
N ALA A 58 10.70 1.75 -35.19
CA ALA A 58 9.96 2.87 -34.61
C ALA A 58 8.75 2.41 -33.80
N SER A 59 7.98 1.41 -34.33
CA SER A 59 6.86 0.83 -33.59
C SER A 59 7.30 0.08 -32.33
N LEU A 60 8.40 -0.66 -32.42
CA LEU A 60 8.96 -1.41 -31.28
C LEU A 60 9.47 -0.48 -30.19
N VAL A 61 10.18 0.59 -30.55
CA VAL A 61 10.65 1.60 -29.59
C VAL A 61 9.45 2.30 -28.95
N GLY A 62 8.44 2.70 -29.72
CA GLY A 62 7.24 3.36 -29.19
C GLY A 62 6.46 2.45 -28.23
N SER A 63 6.27 1.18 -28.59
CA SER A 63 5.57 0.23 -27.71
C SER A 63 6.38 -0.12 -26.46
N ALA A 64 7.70 -0.27 -26.57
CA ALA A 64 8.57 -0.52 -25.42
C ALA A 64 8.56 0.66 -24.44
N THR A 65 8.60 1.90 -24.96
CA THR A 65 8.54 3.10 -24.14
C THR A 65 7.19 3.21 -23.41
N LEU A 66 6.08 2.95 -24.09
CA LEU A 66 4.75 2.93 -23.47
C LEU A 66 4.64 1.85 -22.40
N PHE A 67 5.12 0.65 -22.69
CA PHE A 67 5.11 -0.45 -21.71
C PHE A 67 5.94 -0.11 -20.47
N CYS A 68 7.13 0.45 -20.67
CA CYS A 68 7.99 0.89 -19.55
C CYS A 68 7.30 1.95 -18.69
N LEU A 69 6.69 2.97 -19.32
CA LEU A 69 5.96 4.04 -18.62
C LEU A 69 4.76 3.50 -17.84
N ILE A 70 3.94 2.65 -18.44
CA ILE A 70 2.79 2.04 -17.77
C ILE A 70 3.25 1.17 -16.60
N SER A 71 4.33 0.39 -16.78
CA SER A 71 4.91 -0.42 -15.71
C SER A 71 5.36 0.43 -14.53
N VAL A 72 6.05 1.53 -14.78
CA VAL A 72 6.48 2.48 -13.74
C VAL A 72 5.26 3.10 -13.04
N CYS A 73 4.24 3.54 -13.78
CA CYS A 73 3.01 4.09 -13.22
C CYS A 73 2.26 3.16 -12.27
N VAL A 74 2.37 1.85 -12.48
CA VAL A 74 1.65 0.84 -11.66
C VAL A 74 2.53 0.33 -10.52
N ILE A 75 3.81 0.09 -10.79
CA ILE A 75 4.72 -0.57 -9.84
C ILE A 75 5.20 0.43 -8.76
N VAL A 76 5.61 1.64 -9.15
CA VAL A 76 6.20 2.60 -8.21
C VAL A 76 5.24 2.99 -7.09
N PRO A 77 3.96 3.37 -7.35
CA PRO A 77 3.04 3.68 -6.27
C PRO A 77 2.76 2.50 -5.34
N ARG A 78 2.76 1.27 -5.87
CA ARG A 78 2.57 0.07 -5.06
C ARG A 78 3.76 -0.20 -4.15
N GLN A 79 4.98 -0.13 -4.68
CA GLN A 79 6.20 -0.28 -3.89
C GLN A 79 6.33 0.80 -2.82
N MET A 80 6.05 2.06 -3.17
CA MET A 80 6.03 3.14 -2.17
C MET A 80 4.98 2.90 -1.08
N ALA A 81 3.79 2.42 -1.45
CA ALA A 81 2.76 2.09 -0.47
C ALA A 81 3.17 0.92 0.45
N GLU A 82 3.86 -0.09 -0.08
CA GLU A 82 4.39 -1.22 0.70
C GLU A 82 5.54 -0.78 1.62
N GLU A 83 6.49 0.01 1.14
CA GLU A 83 7.57 0.56 1.96
C GLU A 83 7.03 1.47 3.07
N MET A 84 6.06 2.33 2.77
CA MET A 84 5.45 3.21 3.77
C MET A 84 4.66 2.45 4.84
N GLN A 85 4.17 1.23 4.55
CA GLN A 85 3.50 0.39 5.54
C GLN A 85 4.47 -0.28 6.51
N SER A 86 5.74 -0.44 6.14
CA SER A 86 6.78 -0.91 7.06
C SER A 86 7.15 0.13 8.13
N TYR A 87 6.68 1.37 7.99
CA TYR A 87 7.00 2.51 8.88
C TYR A 87 5.94 2.75 9.97
N GLY A 88 5.38 1.73 10.57
CA GLY A 88 4.55 1.87 11.76
C GLY A 88 3.15 1.24 11.66
N ALA A 89 2.29 1.62 12.59
CA ALA A 89 0.93 1.13 12.67
C ALA A 89 0.07 1.64 11.51
N ASN A 90 -0.75 0.76 10.93
CA ASN A 90 -1.76 1.09 9.92
C ASN A 90 -3.20 1.04 10.47
N LEU A 91 -3.37 0.50 11.66
CA LEU A 91 -4.64 0.42 12.37
C LEU A 91 -4.46 0.86 13.81
N ILE A 92 -5.35 1.72 14.28
CA ILE A 92 -5.44 2.14 15.70
C ILE A 92 -6.79 1.69 16.24
N VAL A 93 -6.77 1.07 17.42
CA VAL A 93 -7.95 0.74 18.21
C VAL A 93 -7.91 1.58 19.48
N LYS A 94 -8.95 2.38 19.70
CA LYS A 94 -9.10 3.28 20.85
C LYS A 94 -10.20 2.79 21.77
N SER A 95 -10.05 2.99 23.08
CA SER A 95 -11.14 2.80 24.04
C SER A 95 -12.20 3.89 23.88
N ASN A 96 -13.48 3.50 23.85
CA ASN A 96 -14.62 4.42 23.87
C ASN A 96 -15.06 4.78 25.29
N GLY A 97 -14.36 4.30 26.31
CA GLY A 97 -14.69 4.58 27.70
C GLY A 97 -14.56 6.07 27.99
N THR A 98 -15.69 6.72 28.26
CA THR A 98 -15.77 8.10 28.72
C THR A 98 -16.00 8.14 30.22
N GLY A 99 -15.16 8.90 30.95
CA GLY A 99 -15.37 9.21 32.35
C GLY A 99 -14.46 8.48 33.34
N LYS A 100 -14.72 8.73 34.64
CA LYS A 100 -13.90 8.29 35.81
C LYS A 100 -13.73 6.77 35.96
N THR A 101 -14.48 5.98 35.24
CA THR A 101 -14.53 4.49 35.28
C THR A 101 -14.02 3.83 34.01
N ALA A 102 -13.36 4.57 33.13
CA ALA A 102 -12.78 3.97 31.93
C ALA A 102 -11.60 3.08 32.32
N ASP A 103 -11.86 1.79 32.52
CA ASP A 103 -10.81 0.80 32.82
C ASP A 103 -9.86 0.56 31.64
N GLY A 104 -10.06 1.28 30.54
CA GLY A 104 -9.30 1.12 29.31
C GLY A 104 -9.53 -0.24 28.62
N ILE A 105 -8.73 -0.52 27.61
CA ILE A 105 -8.77 -1.80 26.87
C ILE A 105 -8.02 -2.83 27.69
N GLN A 106 -8.75 -3.83 28.18
CA GLN A 106 -8.18 -4.91 28.99
C GLN A 106 -7.45 -5.95 28.13
N GLN A 107 -6.55 -6.73 28.77
CA GLN A 107 -5.72 -7.71 28.06
C GLN A 107 -6.55 -8.70 27.23
N ALA A 108 -7.67 -9.18 27.74
CA ALA A 108 -8.53 -10.10 26.99
C ALA A 108 -9.10 -9.48 25.71
N MET A 109 -9.38 -8.18 25.71
CA MET A 109 -9.79 -7.45 24.51
C MET A 109 -8.62 -7.23 23.54
N ILE A 110 -7.42 -6.98 24.06
CA ILE A 110 -6.20 -6.88 23.26
C ILE A 110 -5.95 -8.20 22.52
N ASP A 111 -6.06 -9.33 23.24
CA ASP A 111 -5.86 -10.65 22.67
C ASP A 111 -6.90 -10.94 21.59
N HIS A 112 -8.17 -10.67 21.85
CA HIS A 112 -9.25 -10.90 20.88
C HIS A 112 -9.11 -10.01 19.62
N THR A 113 -8.82 -8.72 19.79
CA THR A 113 -8.57 -7.83 18.63
C THR A 113 -7.33 -8.25 17.87
N THR A 114 -6.29 -8.74 18.55
CA THR A 114 -5.09 -9.27 17.93
C THR A 114 -5.38 -10.51 17.09
N ASP A 115 -6.21 -11.43 17.58
CA ASP A 115 -6.65 -12.61 16.83
C ASP A 115 -7.42 -12.23 15.57
N MET A 116 -8.29 -11.23 15.64
CA MET A 116 -9.00 -10.70 14.47
C MET A 116 -8.05 -10.10 13.44
N VAL A 117 -7.07 -9.32 13.90
CA VAL A 117 -6.08 -8.68 13.01
C VAL A 117 -5.20 -9.74 12.34
N THR A 118 -4.79 -10.79 13.08
CA THR A 118 -3.96 -11.87 12.53
C THR A 118 -4.73 -12.76 11.57
N ALA A 119 -6.05 -12.89 11.70
CA ALA A 119 -6.88 -13.65 10.76
C ALA A 119 -6.89 -13.03 9.34
N TYR A 120 -6.69 -11.72 9.22
CA TYR A 120 -6.62 -11.01 7.92
C TYR A 120 -5.20 -10.87 7.37
N GLY A 121 -4.16 -11.11 8.18
CA GLY A 121 -2.78 -11.02 7.72
C GLY A 121 -1.84 -11.79 8.64
N GLN A 122 -0.98 -12.63 8.08
CA GLN A 122 -0.19 -13.63 8.81
C GLN A 122 0.82 -13.08 9.83
N GLN A 123 1.09 -11.77 9.88
CA GLN A 123 1.97 -11.15 10.87
C GLN A 123 1.44 -9.78 11.27
N ALA A 124 0.83 -9.70 12.43
CA ALA A 124 0.47 -8.43 13.04
C ALA A 124 1.41 -8.14 14.22
N SER A 125 2.15 -7.05 14.15
CA SER A 125 2.81 -6.49 15.32
C SER A 125 1.87 -5.50 15.99
N TRP A 126 1.87 -5.45 17.32
CA TRP A 126 1.05 -4.50 18.05
C TRP A 126 1.77 -3.92 19.26
N ALA A 127 1.37 -2.70 19.63
CA ALA A 127 1.79 -2.05 20.87
C ALA A 127 0.59 -1.35 21.50
N ALA A 128 0.48 -1.47 22.82
CA ALA A 128 -0.56 -0.84 23.61
C ALA A 128 0.03 0.34 24.38
N TYR A 129 -0.71 1.43 24.42
CA TYR A 129 -0.32 2.67 25.07
C TYR A 129 -1.37 3.06 26.11
N ARG A 130 -0.88 3.46 27.30
CA ARG A 130 -1.69 4.05 28.35
C ARG A 130 -1.23 5.47 28.58
N TYR A 131 -2.12 6.43 28.40
CA TYR A 131 -1.80 7.84 28.54
C TYR A 131 -2.25 8.40 29.89
N GLU A 132 -1.38 9.17 30.53
CA GLU A 132 -1.67 9.90 31.77
C GLU A 132 -1.08 11.30 31.69
N ASN A 133 -1.78 12.25 32.32
CA ASN A 133 -1.26 13.61 32.47
C ASN A 133 -0.45 13.71 33.75
N VAL A 134 0.75 14.26 33.66
CA VAL A 134 1.69 14.44 34.76
C VAL A 134 2.18 15.87 34.80
N ARG A 135 2.83 16.24 35.89
CA ARG A 135 3.45 17.55 36.07
C ARG A 135 4.94 17.43 36.29
N ILE A 136 5.70 18.30 35.61
CA ILE A 136 7.13 18.48 35.78
C ILE A 136 7.34 19.99 35.98
N HIS A 137 7.89 20.39 37.13
CA HIS A 137 8.04 21.83 37.49
C HIS A 137 6.74 22.63 37.28
N SER A 138 5.61 22.07 37.70
CA SER A 138 4.26 22.64 37.55
C SER A 138 3.70 22.73 36.13
N ALA A 139 4.46 22.40 35.09
CA ALA A 139 3.98 22.33 33.71
C ALA A 139 3.35 20.96 33.43
N PRO A 140 2.24 20.90 32.70
CA PRO A 140 1.61 19.65 32.33
C PRO A 140 2.35 18.97 31.16
N TYR A 141 2.57 17.67 31.27
CA TYR A 141 3.12 16.81 30.22
C TYR A 141 2.29 15.54 30.11
N GLN A 142 2.30 14.93 28.93
CA GLN A 142 1.68 13.64 28.72
C GLN A 142 2.71 12.52 28.83
N VAL A 143 2.37 11.49 29.61
CA VAL A 143 3.17 10.27 29.74
C VAL A 143 2.44 9.12 29.09
N ALA A 144 3.17 8.33 28.29
CA ALA A 144 2.71 7.08 27.72
C ALA A 144 3.37 5.89 28.45
N GLY A 145 2.54 5.03 29.05
CA GLY A 145 2.95 3.72 29.53
C GLY A 145 3.05 2.75 28.36
N ILE A 146 4.20 2.12 28.20
CA ILE A 146 4.53 1.28 27.05
C ILE A 146 5.10 -0.08 27.45
N ASP A 147 5.02 -1.03 26.52
CA ASP A 147 5.91 -2.19 26.46
C ASP A 147 7.08 -1.85 25.53
N PRO A 148 8.31 -1.69 26.06
CA PRO A 148 9.45 -1.21 25.28
C PRO A 148 9.78 -2.10 24.07
N VAL A 149 9.61 -3.41 24.21
CA VAL A 149 9.92 -4.38 23.13
C VAL A 149 8.91 -4.27 22.00
N ARG A 150 7.63 -4.26 22.34
CA ARG A 150 6.54 -4.15 21.37
C ARG A 150 6.53 -2.79 20.68
N THR A 151 6.70 -1.72 21.46
CA THR A 151 6.75 -0.34 20.95
C THR A 151 7.92 -0.16 19.98
N ARG A 152 9.12 -0.69 20.30
CA ARG A 152 10.26 -0.61 19.39
C ARG A 152 10.05 -1.39 18.09
N ARG A 153 9.33 -2.52 18.16
CA ARG A 153 9.02 -3.34 16.98
C ARG A 153 8.09 -2.63 16.00
N ILE A 154 7.09 -1.89 16.49
CA ILE A 154 6.18 -1.12 15.65
C ILE A 154 6.81 0.17 15.16
N ASN A 155 7.55 0.87 16.02
CA ASN A 155 8.14 2.17 15.73
C ASN A 155 9.62 2.03 15.37
N THR A 156 9.90 1.33 14.29
CA THR A 156 11.27 1.11 13.78
C THR A 156 11.95 2.41 13.34
N PHE A 157 11.17 3.41 12.95
CA PHE A 157 11.63 4.72 12.48
C PHE A 157 12.03 5.68 13.61
N TRP A 158 11.76 5.36 14.87
CA TRP A 158 12.16 6.20 15.99
C TRP A 158 13.69 6.34 16.04
N SER A 159 14.18 7.55 15.85
CA SER A 159 15.58 7.90 16.11
C SER A 159 15.78 8.00 17.62
N LEU A 160 16.60 7.11 18.16
CA LEU A 160 16.78 6.97 19.61
C LEU A 160 18.21 7.32 20.00
N GLN A 161 18.39 8.29 20.86
CA GLN A 161 19.65 8.58 21.54
C GLN A 161 19.59 7.96 22.94
N GLY A 162 20.41 6.93 23.19
CA GLY A 162 20.37 6.16 24.43
C GLY A 162 19.64 4.82 24.28
N SER A 163 18.84 4.42 25.26
CA SER A 163 18.14 3.14 25.31
C SER A 163 16.67 3.26 25.63
N MET A 164 15.89 2.22 25.31
CA MET A 164 14.50 2.10 25.74
C MET A 164 14.43 1.87 27.26
N PRO A 165 13.39 2.35 27.95
CA PRO A 165 13.24 2.18 29.40
C PRO A 165 12.99 0.70 29.73
N GLN A 166 13.80 0.14 30.64
CA GLN A 166 13.66 -1.26 31.10
C GLN A 166 13.25 -1.35 32.57
N GLY A 167 13.54 -0.33 33.35
CA GLY A 167 13.30 -0.29 34.79
C GLY A 167 12.09 0.53 35.22
N LYS A 168 11.74 0.43 36.51
CA LYS A 168 10.62 1.19 37.10
C LYS A 168 10.93 2.68 37.27
N ASN A 169 12.21 3.08 37.27
CA ASN A 169 12.65 4.44 37.45
C ASN A 169 13.33 5.05 36.23
N GLN A 170 13.15 4.40 35.07
CA GLN A 170 13.72 4.85 33.80
C GLN A 170 12.61 5.38 32.89
N ILE A 171 12.94 6.47 32.20
CA ILE A 171 12.05 7.09 31.22
C ILE A 171 12.79 7.40 29.94
N LEU A 172 12.04 7.36 28.84
CA LEU A 172 12.42 7.88 27.54
C LEU A 172 11.63 9.18 27.31
N ILE A 173 12.27 10.23 26.86
CA ILE A 173 11.61 11.51 26.62
C ILE A 173 11.70 11.91 25.16
N GLY A 174 10.68 12.58 24.65
CA GLY A 174 10.69 13.17 23.33
C GLY A 174 11.66 14.34 23.20
N SER A 175 12.14 14.61 22.00
CA SER A 175 13.13 15.66 21.73
C SER A 175 12.64 17.06 22.09
N ASP A 176 11.31 17.33 21.96
CA ASP A 176 10.71 18.60 22.35
C ASP A 176 10.68 18.77 23.86
N VAL A 177 10.35 17.70 24.60
CA VAL A 177 10.39 17.70 26.07
C VAL A 177 11.82 17.89 26.58
N ALA A 178 12.80 17.21 25.97
CA ALA A 178 14.21 17.35 26.31
C ALA A 178 14.69 18.80 26.15
N ARG A 179 14.32 19.44 25.04
CA ARG A 179 14.64 20.85 24.78
C ARG A 179 13.94 21.79 25.74
N ALA A 180 12.64 21.58 26.01
CA ALA A 180 11.86 22.42 26.91
C ALA A 180 12.38 22.38 28.36
N LEU A 181 12.82 21.19 28.80
CA LEU A 181 13.35 21.02 30.18
C LEU A 181 14.88 21.25 30.26
N SER A 182 15.56 21.43 29.11
CA SER A 182 17.03 21.56 29.01
C SER A 182 17.76 20.37 29.67
N VAL A 183 17.30 19.16 29.42
CA VAL A 183 17.84 17.91 30.01
C VAL A 183 18.43 17.00 28.91
N SER A 184 19.34 16.12 29.35
CA SER A 184 20.04 15.16 28.51
C SER A 184 19.92 13.74 29.07
N VAL A 185 20.32 12.75 28.27
CA VAL A 185 20.40 11.36 28.72
C VAL A 185 21.30 11.26 29.97
N GLY A 186 20.83 10.53 30.98
CA GLY A 186 21.49 10.37 32.27
C GLY A 186 21.02 11.37 33.35
N ASN A 187 20.33 12.44 32.98
CA ASN A 187 19.74 13.36 33.98
C ASN A 187 18.57 12.69 34.71
N THR A 188 18.25 13.19 35.88
CA THR A 188 17.10 12.77 36.69
C THR A 188 16.08 13.90 36.80
N ILE A 189 14.83 13.62 36.54
CA ILE A 189 13.72 14.55 36.68
C ILE A 189 12.69 14.03 37.68
N LYS A 190 11.99 14.93 38.38
CA LYS A 190 10.89 14.57 39.26
C LYS A 190 9.56 14.72 38.56
N ILE A 191 8.77 13.67 38.57
CA ILE A 191 7.45 13.62 37.91
C ILE A 191 6.38 13.50 39.01
N GLY A 192 5.48 14.47 39.05
CA GLY A 192 4.31 14.48 39.93
C GLY A 192 3.06 13.99 39.19
N TYR A 193 2.22 13.20 39.86
CA TYR A 193 0.93 12.76 39.34
C TYR A 193 -0.21 13.21 40.25
N ARG A 194 -1.27 13.76 39.64
CA ARG A 194 -2.52 14.11 40.32
C ARG A 194 -3.69 13.48 39.57
N ALA A 195 -4.54 12.76 40.29
CA ALA A 195 -5.71 12.14 39.71
C ALA A 195 -6.72 13.15 39.13
N SER A 196 -6.71 14.40 39.62
CA SER A 196 -7.55 15.49 39.10
C SER A 196 -7.14 15.99 37.71
N ASP A 197 -5.87 15.86 37.33
CA ASP A 197 -5.33 16.34 36.06
C ASP A 197 -5.64 15.39 34.92
N SER A 198 -6.07 14.15 35.24
CA SER A 198 -6.47 13.13 34.27
C SER A 198 -7.97 13.21 33.92
N GLN A 199 -8.70 14.22 34.40
CA GLN A 199 -10.09 14.45 34.01
C GLN A 199 -10.15 15.40 32.83
N ASP A 200 -10.79 14.93 31.74
CA ASP A 200 -11.05 15.66 30.52
C ASP A 200 -11.50 17.10 30.76
N SER A 201 -10.83 18.03 30.07
CA SER A 201 -11.14 19.46 30.03
C SER A 201 -12.48 19.78 29.32
N THR A 202 -13.36 18.81 29.11
CA THR A 202 -14.64 18.96 28.39
C THR A 202 -15.89 18.96 29.27
N ALA A 203 -15.74 18.98 30.61
CA ALA A 203 -16.90 19.10 31.48
C ALA A 203 -17.00 20.50 32.06
N SER A 204 -17.79 21.33 31.36
CA SER A 204 -18.69 22.35 31.89
C SER A 204 -18.23 23.16 33.12
N SER A 205 -17.88 24.41 32.85
CA SER A 205 -18.01 25.51 33.80
C SER A 205 -19.46 25.58 34.33
N ASP A 206 -19.78 24.78 35.35
CA ASP A 206 -20.87 25.14 36.24
C ASP A 206 -20.68 24.49 37.60
N LYS A 207 -20.68 25.39 38.65
CA LYS A 207 -20.59 25.11 40.09
C LYS A 207 -19.20 24.95 40.68
N ALA A 208 -18.47 26.04 40.69
CA ALA A 208 -17.50 26.30 41.75
C ALA A 208 -18.23 26.41 43.10
N GLN A 209 -18.13 25.38 43.92
CA GLN A 209 -18.46 25.49 45.35
C GLN A 209 -17.18 25.95 46.08
N PRO A 210 -17.17 27.12 46.72
CA PRO A 210 -16.02 27.59 47.48
C PRO A 210 -15.98 26.86 48.82
N GLY A 211 -15.09 25.93 48.99
CA GLY A 211 -14.93 25.20 50.23
C GLY A 211 -13.59 24.49 50.31
N ARG A 212 -12.61 25.16 50.92
CA ARG A 212 -11.49 24.61 51.70
C ARG A 212 -10.88 23.30 51.15
N ASP A 213 -9.80 23.42 50.45
CA ASP A 213 -8.65 22.50 50.46
C ASP A 213 -7.62 22.83 49.37
N SER A 214 -7.69 24.02 48.76
CA SER A 214 -6.88 24.41 47.61
C SER A 214 -5.59 25.15 47.89
N VAL A 215 -5.19 25.33 49.18
CA VAL A 215 -4.03 26.17 49.54
C VAL A 215 -2.76 25.37 49.82
N SER A 216 -2.86 24.07 50.13
CA SER A 216 -1.66 23.24 50.35
C SER A 216 -1.03 22.67 49.09
N ASP A 217 -1.63 22.92 47.93
CA ASP A 217 -1.33 22.23 46.67
C ASP A 217 -0.36 22.97 45.74
N ILE A 218 0.05 24.19 46.09
CA ILE A 218 0.92 25.04 45.25
C ILE A 218 2.42 24.73 45.46
N LEU A 219 2.76 24.00 46.51
CA LEU A 219 4.15 23.70 46.90
C LEU A 219 4.47 22.20 46.97
N ASP A 220 3.66 21.33 46.37
CA ASP A 220 3.97 19.89 46.40
C ASP A 220 5.16 19.55 45.47
N THR A 221 6.36 19.57 46.07
CA THR A 221 7.60 19.06 45.54
C THR A 221 7.66 17.51 45.52
N GLY A 222 6.53 16.85 45.74
CA GLY A 222 6.38 15.42 45.99
C GLY A 222 6.48 14.49 44.78
N GLY A 223 7.07 14.91 43.66
CA GLY A 223 7.28 14.06 42.48
C GLY A 223 8.27 12.92 42.72
N LYS A 224 8.04 11.76 42.09
CA LYS A 224 9.00 10.65 42.07
C LYS A 224 10.16 10.94 41.10
N PRO A 225 11.42 10.62 41.49
CA PRO A 225 12.55 10.78 40.61
C PRO A 225 12.62 9.67 39.53
N PHE A 226 12.85 10.07 38.29
CA PHE A 226 13.06 9.20 37.17
C PHE A 226 14.34 9.59 36.42
N SER A 227 15.15 8.59 36.05
CA SER A 227 16.35 8.75 35.24
C SER A 227 16.01 8.68 33.74
N ILE A 228 16.52 9.63 32.97
CA ILE A 228 16.35 9.66 31.51
C ILE A 228 17.32 8.67 30.90
N CYS A 229 16.81 7.56 30.35
CA CYS A 229 17.61 6.54 29.68
C CYS A 229 17.80 6.79 28.19
N GLY A 230 16.96 7.63 27.58
CA GLY A 230 17.06 7.99 26.18
C GLY A 230 16.20 9.16 25.80
N ILE A 231 16.48 9.68 24.62
CA ILE A 231 15.70 10.74 23.95
C ILE A 231 15.26 10.20 22.59
N VAL A 232 13.98 10.34 22.25
CA VAL A 232 13.43 9.95 20.98
C VAL A 232 13.15 11.19 20.12
N ASP A 233 13.48 11.08 18.85
CA ASP A 233 13.22 12.11 17.83
C ASP A 233 12.55 11.45 16.64
N THR A 234 11.32 11.87 16.35
CA THR A 234 10.48 11.32 15.28
C THR A 234 10.07 12.40 14.27
N GLY A 235 10.21 13.67 14.63
CA GLY A 235 9.67 14.80 13.89
C GLY A 235 8.14 14.91 13.98
N GLY A 236 7.51 14.23 14.93
CA GLY A 236 6.07 14.15 15.10
C GLY A 236 5.57 14.50 16.52
N ALA A 237 4.31 14.21 16.79
CA ALA A 237 3.68 14.47 18.08
C ALA A 237 4.30 13.66 19.22
N GLU A 238 4.93 12.55 18.91
CA GLU A 238 5.65 11.68 19.82
C GLU A 238 6.79 12.40 20.53
N ASP A 239 7.35 13.46 19.92
CA ASP A 239 8.47 14.24 20.47
C ASP A 239 8.04 15.13 21.65
N SER A 240 6.75 15.35 21.83
CA SER A 240 6.18 16.09 22.94
C SER A 240 5.76 15.21 24.14
N MET A 241 6.05 13.91 24.09
CA MET A 241 5.63 12.93 25.10
C MET A 241 6.79 12.37 25.92
N ILE A 242 6.42 11.78 27.05
CA ILE A 242 7.33 11.03 27.91
C ILE A 242 6.90 9.57 27.90
N TYR A 243 7.83 8.64 27.83
CA TYR A 243 7.55 7.21 27.79
C TYR A 243 8.17 6.51 28.98
N MET A 244 7.39 5.65 29.62
CA MET A 244 7.85 4.78 30.69
C MET A 244 7.23 3.40 30.58
N THR A 245 7.78 2.43 31.30
CA THR A 245 7.18 1.09 31.34
C THR A 245 5.82 1.12 32.05
N ASN A 246 4.89 0.23 31.68
CA ASN A 246 3.60 0.12 32.36
C ASN A 246 3.73 -0.08 33.87
N PRO A 247 4.67 -0.91 34.40
CA PRO A 247 4.87 -1.01 35.85
C PRO A 247 5.38 0.28 36.50
N ALA A 248 6.17 1.09 35.78
CA ALA A 248 6.60 2.40 36.26
C ALA A 248 5.42 3.36 36.39
N LEU A 249 4.55 3.37 35.37
CA LEU A 249 3.34 4.21 35.35
C LEU A 249 2.34 3.77 36.44
N GLU A 250 2.14 2.48 36.63
CA GLU A 250 1.31 1.95 37.73
C GLU A 250 1.86 2.39 39.12
N SER A 251 3.19 2.31 39.28
CA SER A 251 3.83 2.79 40.50
C SER A 251 3.64 4.29 40.72
N LEU A 252 3.67 5.10 39.64
CA LEU A 252 3.50 6.54 39.71
C LEU A 252 2.06 6.92 40.05
N THR A 253 1.09 6.34 39.36
CA THR A 253 -0.34 6.67 39.48
C THR A 253 -1.06 5.96 40.62
N GLY A 254 -0.48 4.88 41.16
CA GLY A 254 -1.12 4.03 42.15
C GLY A 254 -2.33 3.22 41.63
N ARG A 255 -2.59 3.22 40.32
CA ARG A 255 -3.76 2.58 39.69
C ARG A 255 -3.33 1.64 38.57
N LYS A 256 -3.96 0.49 38.53
CA LYS A 256 -3.80 -0.47 37.43
C LYS A 256 -5.04 -0.36 36.54
N ARG A 257 -4.85 -0.04 35.26
CA ARG A 257 -5.91 0.01 34.26
C ARG A 257 -5.40 -0.48 32.90
N GLY A 258 -6.31 -0.77 31.97
CA GLY A 258 -5.99 -1.18 30.62
C GLY A 258 -5.39 -0.06 29.74
N ALA A 259 -5.17 -0.37 28.49
CA ALA A 259 -4.63 0.57 27.51
C ALA A 259 -5.72 1.53 26.99
N ASP A 260 -5.32 2.73 26.59
CA ASP A 260 -6.21 3.69 25.95
C ASP A 260 -6.22 3.50 24.44
N VAL A 261 -5.07 3.11 23.89
CA VAL A 261 -4.86 2.96 22.45
C VAL A 261 -4.01 1.72 22.20
N ILE A 262 -4.39 0.97 21.16
CA ILE A 262 -3.57 -0.10 20.62
C ILE A 262 -3.25 0.25 19.18
N GLU A 263 -1.99 0.20 18.85
CA GLU A 263 -1.50 0.35 17.49
C GLU A 263 -1.19 -1.03 16.91
N TYR A 264 -1.67 -1.29 15.70
CA TYR A 264 -1.39 -2.50 14.95
C TYR A 264 -0.68 -2.17 13.65
N ALA A 265 0.39 -2.89 13.37
CA ALA A 265 0.98 -2.99 12.04
C ALA A 265 0.51 -4.31 11.43
N SER A 266 -0.55 -4.24 10.62
CA SER A 266 -1.17 -5.38 9.96
C SER A 266 -0.75 -5.47 8.49
N ALA A 267 -0.64 -6.69 7.96
CA ALA A 267 -0.47 -6.92 6.54
C ALA A 267 -1.74 -6.62 5.71
N ALA A 268 -2.89 -6.48 6.37
CA ALA A 268 -4.16 -6.15 5.70
C ALA A 268 -4.10 -4.75 5.07
N GLN A 269 -4.57 -4.63 3.82
CA GLN A 269 -4.50 -3.40 3.03
C GLN A 269 -5.82 -3.12 2.30
N GLY A 270 -6.05 -1.87 1.94
CA GLY A 270 -7.17 -1.45 1.10
C GLY A 270 -8.52 -1.95 1.64
N GLN A 271 -9.23 -2.75 0.86
CA GLN A 271 -10.56 -3.26 1.23
C GLN A 271 -10.56 -4.22 2.40
N ASP A 272 -9.49 -4.99 2.61
CA ASP A 272 -9.40 -5.94 3.72
C ASP A 272 -9.20 -5.19 5.05
N LEU A 273 -8.40 -4.13 5.05
CA LEU A 273 -8.27 -3.23 6.20
C LEU A 273 -9.61 -2.53 6.50
N ASP A 274 -10.36 -2.12 5.44
CA ASP A 274 -11.70 -1.56 5.60
C ASP A 274 -12.70 -2.53 6.22
N ARG A 275 -12.65 -3.78 5.83
CA ARG A 275 -13.48 -4.85 6.41
C ARG A 275 -13.11 -5.11 7.86
N LEU A 276 -11.81 -5.18 8.15
CA LEU A 276 -11.30 -5.36 9.51
C LEU A 276 -11.76 -4.24 10.45
N VAL A 277 -11.63 -2.97 10.01
CA VAL A 277 -12.10 -1.80 10.77
C VAL A 277 -13.60 -1.87 11.03
N ARG A 278 -14.39 -2.21 10.02
CA ARG A 278 -15.85 -2.40 10.20
C ARG A 278 -16.15 -3.51 11.18
N ASN A 279 -15.53 -4.68 11.02
CA ASN A 279 -15.78 -5.82 11.90
C ASN A 279 -15.47 -5.52 13.37
N ILE A 280 -14.38 -4.78 13.66
CA ILE A 280 -14.06 -4.36 15.03
C ILE A 280 -15.09 -3.37 15.54
N ASN A 281 -15.50 -2.39 14.72
CA ASN A 281 -16.47 -1.36 15.10
C ASN A 281 -17.89 -1.90 15.31
N ASP A 282 -18.27 -2.96 14.59
CA ASP A 282 -19.58 -3.62 14.72
C ASP A 282 -19.69 -4.40 16.04
N MET A 283 -18.56 -4.67 16.71
CA MET A 283 -18.53 -5.32 18.03
C MET A 283 -18.76 -4.31 19.17
N THR A 284 -19.97 -3.80 19.27
CA THR A 284 -20.35 -2.80 20.30
C THR A 284 -20.09 -3.24 21.75
N SER A 285 -20.06 -4.56 22.02
CA SER A 285 -19.76 -5.11 23.34
C SER A 285 -18.33 -4.84 23.83
N MET A 286 -17.39 -4.57 22.92
CA MET A 286 -15.99 -4.32 23.26
C MET A 286 -15.71 -2.88 23.69
N ASN A 287 -16.64 -1.97 23.44
CA ASN A 287 -16.48 -0.53 23.74
C ASN A 287 -15.17 0.07 23.21
N VAL A 288 -14.80 -0.33 22.00
CA VAL A 288 -13.61 0.14 21.28
C VAL A 288 -14.00 0.68 19.91
N THR A 289 -13.19 1.59 19.39
CA THR A 289 -13.31 2.10 18.01
C THR A 289 -12.01 1.88 17.28
N ALA A 290 -12.11 1.19 16.15
CA ALA A 290 -11.01 0.99 15.22
C ALA A 290 -11.00 2.09 14.16
N GLN A 291 -9.81 2.60 13.85
CA GLN A 291 -9.60 3.61 12.82
C GLN A 291 -8.35 3.25 12.03
N LYS A 292 -8.40 3.48 10.71
CA LYS A 292 -7.18 3.44 9.90
C LYS A 292 -6.26 4.58 10.29
N VAL A 293 -4.98 4.30 10.38
CA VAL A 293 -3.99 5.35 10.53
C VAL A 293 -3.67 5.89 9.16
N ALA A 294 -4.13 7.06 8.86
CA ALA A 294 -3.61 7.85 7.75
C ALA A 294 -2.29 8.54 8.18
N LYS A 295 -1.32 7.75 8.66
CA LYS A 295 0.04 8.26 8.96
C LYS A 295 0.81 8.63 7.69
N ILE A 296 0.28 8.25 6.53
CA ILE A 296 0.68 8.84 5.26
C ILE A 296 0.13 10.25 5.31
N SER A 297 0.97 11.18 5.67
CA SER A 297 0.67 12.60 5.59
C SER A 297 -0.11 12.86 4.31
N ALA A 298 -1.23 13.57 4.38
CA ALA A 298 -2.00 13.95 3.19
C ALA A 298 -1.10 14.56 2.09
N ALA A 299 0.02 15.15 2.48
CA ALA A 299 1.08 15.62 1.59
C ALA A 299 1.71 14.48 0.76
N ASN A 300 2.03 13.33 1.37
CA ASN A 300 2.63 12.21 0.62
C ASN A 300 1.63 11.54 -0.32
N ALA A 301 0.36 11.41 0.08
CA ALA A 301 -0.71 10.94 -0.80
C ALA A 301 -0.93 11.90 -1.98
N SER A 302 -0.85 13.21 -1.74
CA SER A 302 -0.94 14.23 -2.78
C SER A 302 0.23 14.16 -3.76
N ILE A 303 1.45 13.95 -3.28
CA ILE A 303 2.66 13.78 -4.13
C ILE A 303 2.53 12.54 -5.02
N ILE A 304 2.09 11.40 -4.47
CA ILE A 304 1.87 10.18 -5.24
C ILE A 304 0.80 10.39 -6.32
N THR A 305 -0.29 11.04 -5.99
CA THR A 305 -1.37 11.37 -6.95
C THR A 305 -0.87 12.31 -8.03
N MET A 306 -0.11 13.34 -7.67
CA MET A 306 0.50 14.28 -8.61
C MET A 306 1.46 13.59 -9.56
N LEU A 307 2.35 12.73 -9.06
CA LEU A 307 3.27 11.94 -9.88
C LEU A 307 2.53 11.01 -10.83
N THR A 308 1.51 10.29 -10.34
CA THR A 308 0.68 9.39 -11.16
C THR A 308 -0.02 10.15 -12.28
N THR A 309 -0.59 11.32 -11.98
CA THR A 309 -1.24 12.19 -12.99
C THR A 309 -0.23 12.67 -14.03
N LEU A 310 0.95 13.08 -13.61
CA LEU A 310 2.03 13.53 -14.51
C LEU A 310 2.48 12.39 -15.44
N PHE A 311 2.65 11.18 -14.92
CA PHE A 311 2.97 10.00 -15.74
C PHE A 311 1.86 9.66 -16.73
N TRP A 312 0.58 9.77 -16.36
CA TRP A 312 -0.54 9.58 -17.28
C TRP A 312 -0.53 10.59 -18.43
N ILE A 313 -0.25 11.86 -18.14
CA ILE A 313 -0.15 12.92 -19.17
C ILE A 313 1.00 12.61 -20.11
N ILE A 314 2.19 12.29 -19.60
CA ILE A 314 3.35 11.93 -20.41
C ILE A 314 3.06 10.70 -21.29
N SER A 315 2.42 9.68 -20.73
CA SER A 315 2.03 8.47 -21.45
C SER A 315 1.09 8.77 -22.62
N LEU A 316 0.10 9.66 -22.42
CA LEU A 316 -0.83 10.12 -23.44
C LEU A 316 -0.11 10.86 -24.57
N VAL A 317 0.84 11.75 -24.23
CA VAL A 317 1.62 12.49 -25.22
C VAL A 317 2.48 11.54 -26.07
N ILE A 318 3.15 10.58 -25.45
CA ILE A 318 3.96 9.58 -26.15
C ILE A 318 3.09 8.72 -27.06
N LEU A 319 1.89 8.32 -26.60
CA LEU A 319 0.93 7.59 -27.41
C LEU A 319 0.52 8.39 -28.65
N ALA A 320 0.19 9.66 -28.49
CA ALA A 320 -0.17 10.55 -29.58
C ALA A 320 0.99 10.70 -30.60
N LEU A 321 2.20 10.94 -30.12
CA LEU A 321 3.40 11.02 -30.97
C LEU A 321 3.67 9.71 -31.74
N THR A 322 3.47 8.57 -31.08
CA THR A 322 3.62 7.26 -31.72
C THR A 322 2.60 7.07 -32.84
N ILE A 323 1.34 7.43 -32.62
CA ILE A 323 0.27 7.37 -33.63
C ILE A 323 0.61 8.27 -34.81
N VAL A 324 1.04 9.51 -34.58
CA VAL A 324 1.45 10.45 -35.63
C VAL A 324 2.66 9.91 -36.42
N GLY A 325 3.67 9.36 -35.73
CA GLY A 325 4.85 8.78 -36.36
C GLY A 325 4.53 7.59 -37.26
N VAL A 326 3.67 6.67 -36.78
CA VAL A 326 3.22 5.53 -37.59
C VAL A 326 2.35 5.99 -38.78
N SER A 327 1.45 6.97 -38.54
CA SER A 327 0.57 7.51 -39.58
C SER A 327 1.36 8.20 -40.70
N THR A 328 2.36 9.01 -40.37
CA THR A 328 3.24 9.68 -41.34
C THR A 328 4.07 8.68 -42.13
N THR A 329 4.57 7.63 -41.47
CA THR A 329 5.32 6.56 -42.16
C THR A 329 4.43 5.82 -43.13
N MET A 330 3.20 5.46 -42.75
CA MET A 330 2.22 4.82 -43.62
C MET A 330 1.78 5.71 -44.78
N ALA A 331 1.50 6.99 -44.50
CA ALA A 331 1.15 7.95 -45.56
C ALA A 331 2.27 8.12 -46.59
N SER A 332 3.53 8.16 -46.16
CA SER A 332 4.70 8.21 -47.05
C SER A 332 4.80 6.97 -47.93
N ILE A 333 4.57 5.77 -47.40
CA ILE A 333 4.58 4.52 -48.13
C ILE A 333 3.46 4.47 -49.18
N VAL A 334 2.24 4.88 -48.80
CA VAL A 334 1.08 4.93 -49.71
C VAL A 334 1.29 5.97 -50.79
N SER A 335 1.78 7.15 -50.49
CA SER A 335 2.10 8.21 -51.48
C SER A 335 3.09 7.75 -52.54
N GLN A 336 4.14 7.03 -52.16
CA GLN A 336 5.14 6.48 -53.10
C GLN A 336 4.57 5.38 -54.00
N ARG A 337 3.49 4.71 -53.61
CA ARG A 337 2.83 3.66 -54.40
C ARG A 337 1.58 4.15 -55.15
N ARG A 338 1.28 5.44 -55.08
CA ARG A 338 0.07 6.02 -55.63
C ARG A 338 -0.06 5.75 -57.15
N SER A 339 1.05 5.81 -57.91
CA SER A 339 1.10 5.51 -59.33
C SER A 339 0.89 4.02 -59.63
N GLU A 340 1.45 3.10 -58.83
CA GLU A 340 1.26 1.64 -58.98
C GLU A 340 -0.18 1.21 -58.65
N ILE A 341 -0.76 1.83 -57.62
CA ILE A 341 -2.15 1.59 -57.20
C ILE A 341 -3.12 2.14 -58.26
N GLY A 342 -2.83 3.32 -58.81
CA GLY A 342 -3.61 3.93 -59.89
C GLY A 342 -3.63 3.07 -61.14
N LEU A 343 -2.47 2.52 -61.54
CA LEU A 343 -2.38 1.64 -62.67
C LEU A 343 -3.15 0.33 -62.51
N ARG A 344 -3.07 -0.29 -61.33
CA ARG A 344 -3.84 -1.51 -61.00
C ARG A 344 -5.33 -1.27 -60.98
N LYS A 345 -5.77 -0.10 -60.50
CA LYS A 345 -7.18 0.28 -60.50
C LYS A 345 -7.69 0.55 -61.92
N ALA A 346 -6.87 1.15 -62.78
CA ALA A 346 -7.17 1.35 -64.20
C ALA A 346 -7.28 0.04 -64.98
N LEU A 347 -6.55 -1.00 -64.56
CA LEU A 347 -6.60 -2.35 -65.14
C LEU A 347 -7.71 -3.26 -64.56
N GLY A 348 -8.67 -2.68 -63.81
CA GLY A 348 -9.87 -3.37 -63.33
C GLY A 348 -9.73 -4.10 -62.01
N ALA A 349 -8.72 -3.81 -61.16
CA ALA A 349 -8.66 -4.33 -59.82
C ALA A 349 -9.70 -3.66 -58.93
N THR A 350 -10.69 -4.42 -58.49
CA THR A 350 -11.71 -3.96 -57.53
C THR A 350 -11.11 -3.77 -56.14
N SER A 351 -11.56 -2.73 -55.41
CA SER A 351 -11.25 -2.53 -54.00
C SER A 351 -12.11 -3.51 -53.19
N ALA A 352 -11.58 -4.71 -52.91
CA ALA A 352 -12.14 -5.60 -51.89
C ALA A 352 -11.26 -5.51 -50.63
#